data_d4322c7ea4cd3a465931b332dc736fb8
#
_entry.id   d4322c7ea4cd3a465931b332dc736fb8
#
_cell.length_a   1.000
_cell.length_b   1.000
_cell.length_c   1.000
_cell.angle_alpha   90.00
_cell.angle_beta   90.00
_cell.angle_gamma   90.00
#
_symmetry.space_group_name_H-M   'P 1'
#
loop_
_entity.id
_entity.type
_entity.pdbx_description
1 polymer ?
#
loop_
_entity_poly.entity_id
_entity_poly.type
_entity_poly.pdbx_seq_one_letter_code
_entity_poly.pdbx_strand_id
1 'polypeptide(L)'
;MQMLDLLIKNGRVIDPESHTDAQRHIGVTNGKISVIEEIWGSKLQGIQEIDATGLIVSPGFIDLHSHGQDIENYRIQAMDGVTTALELEIGTADVDEWYDIRKNKTPINYGVSSGHIPARISVMEVGFSLIPSKDAAHRSAKEAELKNILETIRVGLKRGGLAVGFGLQYTPAASRIEIIEAFKIAKEFSAPCHVHIRGMGNPPDKGNKLGAIESIQEVIANATITGAALHIVHISSVGLSVTEDLLEIVENANLNGLDITTECYPYSAGMTLIESAIFDEGWQ
;
A
#
# COMPACT_ATOMS: atom_id res chain seq x y z
N MET A 1 -36.19 16.16 18.32
CA MET A 1 -35.30 15.34 17.48
C MET A 1 -34.08 16.17 17.16
N GLN A 2 -32.89 15.63 17.35
CA GLN A 2 -31.67 16.31 16.94
C GLN A 2 -31.56 16.24 15.40
N MET A 3 -31.41 17.37 14.74
CA MET A 3 -31.24 17.43 13.29
C MET A 3 -29.85 16.92 12.92
N LEU A 4 -29.78 16.02 11.96
CA LEU A 4 -28.52 15.48 11.44
C LEU A 4 -27.82 16.51 10.54
N ASP A 5 -26.49 16.50 10.49
CA ASP A 5 -25.74 17.38 9.58
C ASP A 5 -25.96 16.95 8.11
N LEU A 6 -25.96 15.62 7.89
CA LEU A 6 -26.24 15.01 6.58
C LEU A 6 -27.13 13.79 6.77
N LEU A 7 -28.13 13.65 5.91
CA LEU A 7 -28.97 12.47 5.80
C LEU A 7 -28.92 11.91 4.37
N ILE A 8 -28.44 10.67 4.22
CA ILE A 8 -28.50 9.93 2.96
C ILE A 8 -29.72 9.01 3.04
N LYS A 9 -30.68 9.22 2.13
CA LYS A 9 -31.97 8.53 2.13
C LYS A 9 -32.07 7.48 1.04
N ASN A 10 -32.80 6.38 1.35
CA ASN A 10 -33.30 5.43 0.37
C ASN A 10 -32.20 4.63 -0.37
N GLY A 11 -30.96 4.64 0.09
CA GLY A 11 -29.88 3.91 -0.56
C GLY A 11 -29.86 2.42 -0.21
N ARG A 12 -29.40 1.59 -1.16
CA ARG A 12 -28.98 0.21 -0.83
C ARG A 12 -27.63 0.29 -0.14
N VAL A 13 -27.64 0.13 1.17
CA VAL A 13 -26.40 0.14 1.97
C VAL A 13 -25.74 -1.22 1.85
N ILE A 14 -24.49 -1.23 1.38
CA ILE A 14 -23.64 -2.43 1.35
C ILE A 14 -22.43 -2.15 2.25
N ASP A 15 -22.37 -2.85 3.38
CA ASP A 15 -21.27 -2.75 4.33
C ASP A 15 -20.73 -4.15 4.66
N PRO A 16 -19.53 -4.50 4.17
CA PRO A 16 -18.93 -5.82 4.40
C PRO A 16 -18.64 -6.11 5.88
N GLU A 17 -18.30 -5.10 6.68
CA GLU A 17 -17.96 -5.29 8.10
C GLU A 17 -19.17 -5.74 8.92
N SER A 18 -20.31 -5.07 8.72
CA SER A 18 -21.55 -5.42 9.41
C SER A 18 -22.38 -6.48 8.69
N HIS A 19 -21.93 -6.99 7.54
CA HIS A 19 -22.69 -7.87 6.64
C HIS A 19 -24.04 -7.29 6.23
N THR A 20 -24.15 -5.97 6.14
CA THR A 20 -25.36 -5.29 5.71
C THR A 20 -25.44 -5.24 4.19
N ASP A 21 -26.56 -5.70 3.63
CA ASP A 21 -26.99 -5.47 2.25
C ASP A 21 -28.50 -5.22 2.26
N ALA A 22 -28.88 -3.97 2.46
CA ALA A 22 -30.29 -3.62 2.62
C ALA A 22 -30.56 -2.13 2.34
N GLN A 23 -31.81 -1.81 2.04
CA GLN A 23 -32.28 -0.42 1.93
C GLN A 23 -32.27 0.24 3.32
N ARG A 24 -31.52 1.34 3.45
CA ARG A 24 -31.35 2.06 4.73
C ARG A 24 -31.30 3.57 4.51
N HIS A 25 -31.53 4.29 5.62
CA HIS A 25 -31.11 5.68 5.78
C HIS A 25 -29.81 5.74 6.59
N ILE A 26 -28.93 6.66 6.21
CA ILE A 26 -27.68 6.92 6.96
C ILE A 26 -27.68 8.38 7.40
N GLY A 27 -27.59 8.59 8.71
CA GLY A 27 -27.47 9.92 9.30
C GLY A 27 -26.08 10.17 9.84
N VAL A 28 -25.54 11.36 9.54
CA VAL A 28 -24.24 11.82 9.97
C VAL A 28 -24.38 13.01 10.91
N THR A 29 -23.64 13.02 12.00
CA THR A 29 -23.56 14.12 12.95
C THR A 29 -22.11 14.32 13.39
N ASN A 30 -21.60 15.55 13.31
CA ASN A 30 -20.20 15.87 13.65
C ASN A 30 -19.18 15.00 12.89
N GLY A 31 -19.42 14.80 11.59
CA GLY A 31 -18.53 14.02 10.71
C GLY A 31 -18.49 12.51 10.97
N LYS A 32 -19.42 11.98 11.77
CA LYS A 32 -19.52 10.54 12.08
C LYS A 32 -20.90 10.02 11.75
N ILE A 33 -20.97 8.78 11.27
CA ILE A 33 -22.24 8.06 11.13
C ILE A 33 -22.81 7.87 12.54
N SER A 34 -23.97 8.52 12.78
CA SER A 34 -24.65 8.50 14.08
C SER A 34 -25.86 7.58 14.11
N VAL A 35 -26.42 7.27 12.94
CA VAL A 35 -27.55 6.36 12.80
C VAL A 35 -27.57 5.68 11.43
N ILE A 36 -27.91 4.39 11.42
CA ILE A 36 -28.28 3.63 10.23
C ILE A 36 -29.61 2.97 10.58
N GLU A 37 -30.68 3.30 9.86
CA GLU A 37 -32.01 2.76 10.18
C GLU A 37 -32.79 2.32 8.95
N GLU A 38 -33.85 1.56 9.19
CA GLU A 38 -34.78 1.15 8.16
C GLU A 38 -35.57 2.32 7.59
N ILE A 39 -35.93 2.22 6.30
CA ILE A 39 -36.65 3.30 5.62
C ILE A 39 -38.08 3.48 6.17
N TRP A 40 -38.76 2.36 6.50
CA TRP A 40 -40.14 2.37 6.95
C TRP A 40 -40.30 3.01 8.33
N GLY A 41 -41.11 4.06 8.37
CA GLY A 41 -41.45 4.76 9.62
C GLY A 41 -40.37 5.74 10.08
N SER A 42 -39.29 5.91 9.34
CA SER A 42 -38.25 6.89 9.65
C SER A 42 -38.79 8.30 9.71
N LYS A 43 -38.35 9.05 10.72
CA LYS A 43 -38.65 10.48 10.91
C LYS A 43 -37.35 11.31 10.92
N LEU A 44 -36.25 10.75 10.39
CA LEU A 44 -34.98 11.43 10.32
C LEU A 44 -35.08 12.65 9.43
N GLN A 45 -34.39 13.72 9.83
CA GLN A 45 -34.24 14.97 9.10
C GLN A 45 -32.79 15.42 9.15
N GLY A 46 -32.28 15.88 8.03
CA GLY A 46 -30.92 16.41 7.90
C GLY A 46 -30.92 17.87 7.45
N ILE A 47 -29.88 18.62 7.85
CA ILE A 47 -29.60 19.96 7.34
C ILE A 47 -29.31 19.85 5.83
N GLN A 48 -28.52 18.83 5.45
CA GLN A 48 -28.33 18.42 4.07
C GLN A 48 -28.94 17.03 3.87
N GLU A 49 -29.60 16.82 2.73
CA GLU A 49 -30.20 15.55 2.39
C GLU A 49 -29.79 15.12 0.99
N ILE A 50 -29.39 13.85 0.87
CA ILE A 50 -29.07 13.19 -0.40
C ILE A 50 -30.08 12.07 -0.60
N ASP A 51 -30.85 12.11 -1.68
CA ASP A 51 -31.69 10.99 -2.07
C ASP A 51 -30.86 9.99 -2.91
N ALA A 52 -30.58 8.84 -2.33
CA ALA A 52 -29.85 7.75 -2.94
C ALA A 52 -30.76 6.63 -3.49
N THR A 53 -32.01 6.97 -3.83
CA THR A 53 -32.94 6.01 -4.45
C THR A 53 -32.33 5.39 -5.71
N GLY A 54 -32.22 4.06 -5.73
CA GLY A 54 -31.63 3.30 -6.84
C GLY A 54 -30.09 3.30 -6.86
N LEU A 55 -29.44 3.93 -5.87
CA LEU A 55 -28.00 3.96 -5.75
C LEU A 55 -27.52 3.01 -4.62
N ILE A 56 -26.26 2.59 -4.74
CA ILE A 56 -25.53 1.90 -3.68
C ILE A 56 -24.84 2.94 -2.80
N VAL A 57 -24.91 2.73 -1.49
CA VAL A 57 -24.17 3.49 -0.50
C VAL A 57 -23.27 2.51 0.24
N SER A 58 -21.96 2.71 0.16
CA SER A 58 -20.96 1.85 0.80
C SER A 58 -19.92 2.69 1.54
N PRO A 59 -19.13 2.09 2.46
CA PRO A 59 -17.90 2.73 2.91
C PRO A 59 -17.04 3.14 1.70
N GLY A 60 -16.36 4.27 1.81
CA GLY A 60 -15.43 4.70 0.77
C GLY A 60 -14.25 3.75 0.65
N PHE A 61 -13.76 3.54 -0.58
CA PHE A 61 -12.63 2.66 -0.82
C PHE A 61 -11.34 3.21 -0.21
N ILE A 62 -10.50 2.31 0.27
CA ILE A 62 -9.14 2.59 0.74
C ILE A 62 -8.19 1.96 -0.28
N ASP A 63 -7.48 2.79 -1.04
CA ASP A 63 -6.46 2.34 -1.97
C ASP A 63 -5.11 2.28 -1.24
N LEU A 64 -4.59 1.09 -1.05
CA LEU A 64 -3.32 0.84 -0.35
C LEU A 64 -2.09 0.99 -1.25
N HIS A 65 -2.30 1.10 -2.57
CA HIS A 65 -1.24 1.06 -3.58
C HIS A 65 -1.42 2.18 -4.60
N SER A 66 -1.37 3.42 -4.13
CA SER A 66 -1.66 4.59 -4.95
C SER A 66 -0.40 5.42 -5.20
N HIS A 67 0.18 5.33 -6.40
CA HIS A 67 1.32 6.17 -6.80
C HIS A 67 0.89 7.57 -7.26
N GLY A 68 -0.36 7.73 -7.65
CA GLY A 68 -0.94 9.01 -8.06
C GLY A 68 -1.29 9.92 -6.88
N GLN A 69 -0.31 10.59 -6.32
CA GLN A 69 -0.43 11.35 -5.07
C GLN A 69 -0.36 12.88 -5.28
N ASP A 70 -1.00 13.38 -6.33
CA ASP A 70 -1.21 14.81 -6.59
C ASP A 70 -2.71 15.18 -6.58
N ILE A 71 -2.99 16.47 -6.63
CA ILE A 71 -4.37 16.99 -6.49
C ILE A 71 -5.31 16.47 -7.58
N GLU A 72 -4.81 16.33 -8.80
CA GLU A 72 -5.63 15.87 -9.94
C GLU A 72 -5.96 14.38 -9.79
N ASN A 73 -4.98 13.57 -9.45
CA ASN A 73 -5.18 12.14 -9.18
C ASN A 73 -6.15 11.94 -8.01
N TYR A 74 -6.05 12.69 -6.91
CA TYR A 74 -7.00 12.60 -5.79
C TYR A 74 -8.44 12.92 -6.20
N ARG A 75 -8.63 13.87 -7.12
CA ARG A 75 -9.98 14.18 -7.65
C ARG A 75 -10.55 13.02 -8.47
N ILE A 76 -9.72 12.43 -9.34
CA ILE A 76 -10.12 11.27 -10.14
C ILE A 76 -10.46 10.08 -9.22
N GLN A 77 -9.62 9.79 -8.24
CA GLN A 77 -9.84 8.74 -7.25
C GLN A 77 -11.12 8.98 -6.43
N ALA A 78 -11.36 10.21 -5.99
CA ALA A 78 -12.59 10.56 -5.28
C ALA A 78 -13.84 10.34 -6.13
N MET A 79 -13.79 10.62 -7.44
CA MET A 79 -14.89 10.35 -8.38
C MET A 79 -15.13 8.86 -8.61
N ASP A 80 -14.11 8.01 -8.37
CA ASP A 80 -14.18 6.55 -8.44
C ASP A 80 -14.53 5.91 -7.08
N GLY A 81 -14.84 6.74 -6.07
CA GLY A 81 -15.28 6.28 -4.75
C GLY A 81 -14.15 6.01 -3.74
N VAL A 82 -12.90 6.34 -4.08
CA VAL A 82 -11.79 6.28 -3.13
C VAL A 82 -11.89 7.45 -2.16
N THR A 83 -11.83 7.17 -0.87
CA THR A 83 -11.85 8.18 0.21
C THR A 83 -10.54 8.25 0.98
N THR A 84 -9.64 7.27 0.76
CA THR A 84 -8.30 7.22 1.34
C THR A 84 -7.35 6.61 0.32
N ALA A 85 -6.31 7.35 -0.06
CA ALA A 85 -5.26 6.89 -0.98
C ALA A 85 -3.91 6.85 -0.26
N LEU A 86 -3.27 5.68 -0.25
CA LEU A 86 -2.03 5.45 0.47
C LEU A 86 -0.90 5.04 -0.50
N GLU A 87 0.26 5.68 -0.38
CA GLU A 87 1.48 5.31 -1.08
C GLU A 87 2.34 4.45 -0.15
N LEU A 88 2.14 3.14 -0.17
CA LEU A 88 2.78 2.24 0.79
C LEU A 88 3.93 1.41 0.21
N GLU A 89 4.02 1.24 -1.12
CA GLU A 89 5.09 0.46 -1.75
C GLU A 89 6.39 1.26 -1.87
N ILE A 90 6.38 2.37 -2.61
CA ILE A 90 7.58 3.17 -2.86
C ILE A 90 7.84 4.09 -1.68
N GLY A 91 6.83 4.83 -1.24
CA GLY A 91 6.92 5.74 -0.12
C GLY A 91 7.77 6.99 -0.38
N THR A 92 8.36 7.51 0.70
CA THR A 92 9.23 8.69 0.65
C THR A 92 10.41 8.57 1.63
N ALA A 93 11.48 9.32 1.37
CA ALA A 93 12.57 9.52 2.31
C ALA A 93 12.29 10.66 3.30
N ASP A 94 11.46 11.64 2.92
CA ASP A 94 11.07 12.78 3.75
C ASP A 94 9.55 12.80 3.96
N VAL A 95 9.11 12.22 5.07
CA VAL A 95 7.70 12.09 5.43
C VAL A 95 7.08 13.44 5.78
N ASP A 96 7.83 14.34 6.40
CA ASP A 96 7.33 15.67 6.77
C ASP A 96 7.04 16.50 5.51
N GLU A 97 8.00 16.62 4.59
CA GLU A 97 7.81 17.33 3.33
C GLU A 97 6.66 16.72 2.53
N TRP A 98 6.57 15.38 2.50
CA TRP A 98 5.51 14.68 1.78
C TRP A 98 4.12 15.06 2.28
N TYR A 99 3.92 15.14 3.61
CA TYR A 99 2.65 15.58 4.20
C TYR A 99 2.42 17.09 4.03
N ASP A 100 3.44 17.92 4.22
CA ASP A 100 3.30 19.39 4.18
C ASP A 100 2.83 19.90 2.82
N ILE A 101 3.33 19.34 1.72
CA ILE A 101 2.92 19.76 0.37
C ILE A 101 1.46 19.38 0.04
N ARG A 102 0.85 18.42 0.78
CA ARG A 102 -0.53 17.93 0.59
C ARG A 102 -1.53 18.51 1.59
N LYS A 103 -1.05 18.99 2.70
CA LYS A 103 -1.89 19.50 3.80
C LYS A 103 -2.90 20.55 3.32
N ASN A 104 -4.18 20.33 3.63
CA ASN A 104 -5.32 21.20 3.26
C ASN A 104 -5.54 21.34 1.73
N LYS A 105 -5.00 20.47 0.90
CA LYS A 105 -5.14 20.54 -0.57
C LYS A 105 -5.86 19.33 -1.16
N THR A 106 -6.09 18.29 -0.39
CA THR A 106 -6.63 17.02 -0.88
C THR A 106 -8.11 16.87 -0.54
N PRO A 107 -8.94 16.35 -1.44
CA PRO A 107 -10.36 16.07 -1.18
C PRO A 107 -10.57 14.75 -0.41
N ILE A 108 -9.56 13.88 -0.33
CA ILE A 108 -9.60 12.57 0.33
C ILE A 108 -8.47 12.44 1.34
N ASN A 109 -8.55 11.42 2.20
CA ASN A 109 -7.46 11.09 3.09
C ASN A 109 -6.26 10.53 2.32
N TYR A 110 -5.07 10.73 2.85
CA TYR A 110 -3.82 10.32 2.22
C TYR A 110 -2.80 9.89 3.26
N GLY A 111 -1.84 9.06 2.86
CA GLY A 111 -0.76 8.61 3.72
C GLY A 111 0.37 7.99 2.92
N VAL A 112 1.53 7.83 3.56
CA VAL A 112 2.75 7.39 2.91
C VAL A 112 3.55 6.46 3.82
N SER A 113 4.28 5.53 3.23
CA SER A 113 5.31 4.75 3.90
C SER A 113 6.64 5.49 3.99
N SER A 114 7.47 5.11 4.94
CA SER A 114 8.90 5.40 4.88
C SER A 114 9.53 4.42 3.90
N GLY A 115 9.96 4.92 2.74
CA GLY A 115 10.32 4.09 1.60
C GLY A 115 11.79 3.68 1.58
N HIS A 116 12.06 2.38 1.39
CA HIS A 116 13.39 1.85 1.21
C HIS A 116 14.06 2.36 -0.08
N ILE A 117 13.32 2.40 -1.21
CA ILE A 117 13.84 2.94 -2.48
C ILE A 117 14.28 4.41 -2.32
N PRO A 118 13.41 5.34 -1.86
CA PRO A 118 13.82 6.73 -1.68
C PRO A 118 14.95 6.90 -0.68
N ALA A 119 15.01 6.09 0.39
CA ALA A 119 16.10 6.11 1.34
C ALA A 119 17.43 5.72 0.69
N ARG A 120 17.43 4.67 -0.17
CA ARG A 120 18.63 4.29 -0.94
C ARG A 120 19.06 5.38 -1.92
N ILE A 121 18.11 5.96 -2.66
CA ILE A 121 18.40 7.06 -3.60
C ILE A 121 19.01 8.24 -2.86
N SER A 122 18.42 8.67 -1.76
CA SER A 122 18.89 9.84 -0.99
C SER A 122 20.31 9.68 -0.43
N VAL A 123 20.75 8.43 -0.19
CA VAL A 123 22.07 8.12 0.38
C VAL A 123 23.10 7.78 -0.70
N MET A 124 22.72 7.14 -1.80
CA MET A 124 23.61 6.50 -2.75
C MET A 124 23.67 7.22 -4.11
N GLU A 125 22.73 8.11 -4.40
CA GLU A 125 22.60 8.80 -5.68
C GLU A 125 22.48 10.32 -5.50
N VAL A 126 22.66 11.06 -6.59
CA VAL A 126 22.41 12.49 -6.65
C VAL A 126 21.19 12.74 -7.54
N GLY A 127 20.16 13.40 -6.99
CA GLY A 127 18.95 13.75 -7.71
C GLY A 127 17.73 12.97 -7.19
N PHE A 128 16.58 13.28 -7.78
CA PHE A 128 15.29 12.64 -7.47
C PHE A 128 14.92 11.69 -8.60
N SER A 129 14.52 10.48 -8.26
CA SER A 129 13.86 9.52 -9.16
C SER A 129 12.81 8.71 -8.38
N LEU A 130 11.72 8.35 -9.05
CA LEU A 130 10.70 7.47 -8.45
C LEU A 130 11.28 6.05 -8.26
N ILE A 131 12.05 5.57 -9.25
CA ILE A 131 12.66 4.25 -9.28
C ILE A 131 14.17 4.43 -9.51
N PRO A 132 15.06 3.71 -8.81
CA PRO A 132 16.49 3.84 -8.98
C PRO A 132 16.96 3.21 -10.29
N SER A 133 17.95 3.79 -10.90
CA SER A 133 18.56 3.31 -12.16
C SER A 133 20.07 3.27 -12.15
N LYS A 134 20.70 3.52 -11.00
CA LYS A 134 22.16 3.62 -10.81
C LYS A 134 22.62 2.82 -9.60
N ASP A 135 23.50 3.39 -8.80
CA ASP A 135 24.09 2.76 -7.62
C ASP A 135 23.04 2.22 -6.64
N ALA A 136 21.93 2.94 -6.43
CA ALA A 136 20.87 2.52 -5.54
C ALA A 136 20.14 1.25 -6.04
N ALA A 137 20.14 0.96 -7.35
CA ALA A 137 19.63 -0.30 -7.90
C ALA A 137 20.70 -1.40 -7.91
N HIS A 138 21.91 -1.08 -8.42
CA HIS A 138 22.84 -2.09 -8.91
C HIS A 138 24.04 -2.37 -8.00
N ARG A 139 24.15 -1.70 -6.85
CA ARG A 139 25.26 -1.89 -5.90
C ARG A 139 24.73 -2.11 -4.48
N SER A 140 25.33 -3.03 -3.75
CA SER A 140 25.07 -3.14 -2.32
C SER A 140 25.55 -1.91 -1.56
N ALA A 141 24.80 -1.50 -0.55
CA ALA A 141 25.18 -0.38 0.31
C ALA A 141 26.45 -0.73 1.12
N LYS A 142 27.34 0.23 1.24
CA LYS A 142 28.47 0.15 2.17
C LYS A 142 27.96 0.30 3.61
N GLU A 143 28.76 -0.05 4.58
CA GLU A 143 28.36 -0.03 6.00
C GLU A 143 27.83 1.35 6.45
N ALA A 144 28.50 2.43 6.08
CA ALA A 144 28.05 3.78 6.41
C ALA A 144 26.75 4.17 5.66
N GLU A 145 26.61 3.76 4.40
CA GLU A 145 25.40 3.97 3.60
C GLU A 145 24.23 3.17 4.18
N LEU A 146 24.45 1.90 4.53
CA LEU A 146 23.45 1.06 5.17
C LEU A 146 22.92 1.71 6.46
N LYS A 147 23.81 2.19 7.32
CA LYS A 147 23.43 2.89 8.54
C LYS A 147 22.54 4.10 8.24
N ASN A 148 22.87 4.90 7.23
CA ASN A 148 22.10 6.07 6.87
C ASN A 148 20.74 5.71 6.24
N ILE A 149 20.67 4.68 5.40
CA ILE A 149 19.41 4.17 4.83
C ILE A 149 18.46 3.74 5.97
N LEU A 150 18.96 2.93 6.90
CA LEU A 150 18.16 2.45 8.03
C LEU A 150 17.71 3.59 8.96
N GLU A 151 18.56 4.60 9.19
CA GLU A 151 18.17 5.77 9.98
C GLU A 151 17.12 6.62 9.24
N THR A 152 17.22 6.80 7.92
CA THR A 152 16.19 7.48 7.13
C THR A 152 14.83 6.79 7.30
N ILE A 153 14.79 5.45 7.19
CA ILE A 153 13.57 4.66 7.42
C ILE A 153 13.03 4.87 8.84
N ARG A 154 13.89 4.82 9.84
CA ARG A 154 13.51 5.02 11.26
C ARG A 154 12.94 6.42 11.50
N VAL A 155 13.58 7.44 10.95
CA VAL A 155 13.10 8.83 11.07
C VAL A 155 11.75 8.98 10.38
N GLY A 156 11.57 8.43 9.18
CA GLY A 156 10.30 8.47 8.47
C GLY A 156 9.15 7.87 9.28
N LEU A 157 9.35 6.70 9.90
CA LEU A 157 8.33 6.10 10.77
C LEU A 157 8.04 6.96 12.01
N LYS A 158 9.06 7.56 12.64
CA LYS A 158 8.87 8.52 13.76
C LYS A 158 8.07 9.75 13.34
N ARG A 159 8.14 10.14 12.08
CA ARG A 159 7.47 11.33 11.52
C ARG A 159 6.08 11.03 10.96
N GLY A 160 5.57 9.81 11.10
CA GLY A 160 4.23 9.42 10.71
C GLY A 160 4.15 8.59 9.43
N GLY A 161 5.25 8.01 8.98
CA GLY A 161 5.22 6.97 7.98
C GLY A 161 4.40 5.78 8.46
N LEU A 162 3.45 5.31 7.62
CA LEU A 162 2.46 4.30 8.00
C LEU A 162 3.00 2.87 7.90
N ALA A 163 4.03 2.66 7.10
CA ALA A 163 4.63 1.38 6.78
C ALA A 163 6.11 1.56 6.43
N VAL A 164 6.83 0.46 6.24
CA VAL A 164 8.08 0.46 5.47
C VAL A 164 7.78 -0.09 4.08
N GLY A 165 7.99 0.73 3.05
CA GLY A 165 7.75 0.37 1.66
C GLY A 165 9.00 -0.17 0.97
N PHE A 166 8.85 -1.23 0.17
CA PHE A 166 9.95 -1.88 -0.55
C PHE A 166 9.59 -2.19 -1.99
N GLY A 167 10.45 -1.82 -2.92
CA GLY A 167 10.44 -2.33 -4.29
C GLY A 167 11.72 -3.13 -4.56
N LEU A 168 11.76 -4.39 -4.13
CA LEU A 168 12.98 -5.19 -4.18
C LEU A 168 13.39 -5.58 -5.61
N GLN A 169 12.43 -5.65 -6.52
CA GLN A 169 12.71 -5.87 -7.94
C GLN A 169 13.46 -4.67 -8.56
N TYR A 170 13.22 -3.47 -8.05
CA TYR A 170 13.89 -2.24 -8.48
C TYR A 170 15.23 -2.00 -7.78
N THR A 171 15.50 -2.74 -6.72
CA THR A 171 16.76 -2.68 -5.95
C THR A 171 17.42 -4.04 -5.84
N PRO A 172 17.73 -4.72 -6.97
CA PRO A 172 18.20 -6.11 -6.96
C PRO A 172 19.49 -6.31 -6.16
N ALA A 173 20.34 -5.29 -6.06
CA ALA A 173 21.59 -5.33 -5.30
C ALA A 173 21.43 -5.00 -3.80
N ALA A 174 20.23 -4.68 -3.31
CA ALA A 174 20.01 -4.54 -1.87
C ALA A 174 20.27 -5.88 -1.16
N SER A 175 21.15 -5.85 -0.15
CA SER A 175 21.57 -7.07 0.53
C SER A 175 20.46 -7.64 1.43
N ARG A 176 20.50 -8.97 1.67
CA ARG A 176 19.56 -9.62 2.59
C ARG A 176 19.64 -9.06 4.00
N ILE A 177 20.84 -8.64 4.43
CA ILE A 177 21.04 -7.98 5.73
C ILE A 177 20.37 -6.63 5.77
N GLU A 178 20.45 -5.84 4.70
CA GLU A 178 19.76 -4.54 4.61
C GLU A 178 18.24 -4.70 4.78
N ILE A 179 17.66 -5.68 4.08
CA ILE A 179 16.22 -5.91 4.13
C ILE A 179 15.77 -6.37 5.51
N ILE A 180 16.44 -7.37 6.11
CA ILE A 180 16.03 -7.83 7.45
C ILE A 180 16.21 -6.76 8.53
N GLU A 181 17.23 -5.90 8.44
CA GLU A 181 17.40 -4.80 9.39
C GLU A 181 16.27 -3.76 9.24
N ALA A 182 15.80 -3.47 8.02
CA ALA A 182 14.64 -2.62 7.80
C ALA A 182 13.34 -3.26 8.34
N PHE A 183 13.16 -4.59 8.21
CA PHE A 183 12.04 -5.31 8.84
C PHE A 183 12.07 -5.23 10.37
N LYS A 184 13.26 -5.29 10.99
CA LYS A 184 13.39 -5.08 12.45
C LYS A 184 12.92 -3.68 12.85
N ILE A 185 13.27 -2.66 12.07
CA ILE A 185 12.81 -1.28 12.32
C ILE A 185 11.28 -1.21 12.18
N ALA A 186 10.69 -1.80 11.15
CA ALA A 186 9.23 -1.86 11.00
C ALA A 186 8.59 -2.47 12.26
N LYS A 187 9.12 -3.59 12.77
CA LYS A 187 8.65 -4.24 14.00
C LYS A 187 8.75 -3.34 15.22
N GLU A 188 9.85 -2.60 15.39
CA GLU A 188 10.01 -1.67 16.53
C GLU A 188 8.89 -0.62 16.58
N PHE A 189 8.39 -0.20 15.42
CA PHE A 189 7.30 0.79 15.32
C PHE A 189 5.91 0.15 15.17
N SER A 190 5.79 -1.18 15.20
CA SER A 190 4.57 -1.90 14.89
C SER A 190 3.97 -1.51 13.52
N ALA A 191 4.83 -1.17 12.58
CA ALA A 191 4.48 -0.82 11.21
C ALA A 191 4.58 -2.07 10.31
N PRO A 192 3.69 -2.26 9.33
CA PRO A 192 3.82 -3.34 8.37
C PRO A 192 4.93 -3.04 7.34
N CYS A 193 5.44 -4.11 6.72
CA CYS A 193 6.30 -4.02 5.54
C CYS A 193 5.44 -4.24 4.29
N HIS A 194 5.35 -3.27 3.40
CA HIS A 194 4.70 -3.39 2.09
C HIS A 194 5.77 -3.70 1.04
N VAL A 195 5.69 -4.87 0.42
CA VAL A 195 6.82 -5.41 -0.35
C VAL A 195 6.43 -5.84 -1.76
N HIS A 196 6.96 -5.11 -2.76
CA HIS A 196 7.13 -5.63 -4.10
C HIS A 196 8.34 -6.60 -4.07
N ILE A 197 8.08 -7.87 -4.21
CA ILE A 197 9.09 -8.92 -4.08
C ILE A 197 10.14 -8.85 -5.20
N ARG A 198 11.27 -9.53 -5.03
CA ARG A 198 12.47 -9.38 -5.86
C ARG A 198 12.34 -9.98 -7.26
N GLY A 199 11.66 -11.09 -7.39
CA GLY A 199 11.52 -11.83 -8.66
C GLY A 199 10.08 -11.92 -9.12
N MET A 200 9.90 -12.29 -10.38
CA MET A 200 8.61 -12.36 -11.06
C MET A 200 8.43 -13.73 -11.73
N GLY A 201 7.22 -14.29 -11.64
CA GLY A 201 6.82 -15.53 -12.30
C GLY A 201 7.70 -16.74 -11.94
N ASN A 202 7.76 -17.67 -12.87
CA ASN A 202 8.66 -18.83 -12.80
C ASN A 202 9.63 -18.76 -13.99
N PRO A 203 10.76 -18.05 -13.87
CA PRO A 203 11.71 -17.93 -14.97
C PRO A 203 12.23 -19.32 -15.32
N PRO A 204 12.18 -19.72 -16.60
CA PRO A 204 12.83 -20.94 -17.03
C PRO A 204 14.32 -20.79 -16.76
N ASP A 205 14.97 -21.88 -16.33
CA ASP A 205 16.38 -22.06 -15.95
C ASP A 205 17.38 -21.16 -16.74
N LYS A 206 17.37 -19.86 -16.48
CA LYS A 206 18.20 -18.86 -17.16
C LYS A 206 19.00 -18.06 -16.15
N GLY A 207 20.06 -18.67 -15.63
CA GLY A 207 21.00 -17.96 -14.78
C GLY A 207 20.49 -17.71 -13.35
N ASN A 208 21.08 -16.75 -12.66
CA ASN A 208 20.83 -16.45 -11.23
C ASN A 208 19.57 -15.59 -10.97
N LYS A 209 18.57 -15.57 -11.87
CA LYS A 209 17.34 -14.79 -11.63
C LYS A 209 16.41 -15.56 -10.69
N LEU A 210 16.05 -14.91 -9.58
CA LEU A 210 15.07 -15.42 -8.65
C LEU A 210 13.66 -15.32 -9.27
N GLY A 211 12.88 -16.38 -9.12
CA GLY A 211 11.45 -16.36 -9.41
C GLY A 211 10.63 -15.77 -8.27
N ALA A 212 9.33 -15.71 -8.47
CA ALA A 212 8.40 -15.20 -7.45
C ALA A 212 8.37 -16.11 -6.21
N ILE A 213 8.51 -17.44 -6.37
CA ILE A 213 8.49 -18.39 -5.24
C ILE A 213 9.68 -18.18 -4.29
N GLU A 214 10.90 -18.10 -4.80
CA GLU A 214 12.07 -17.83 -3.96
C GLU A 214 12.00 -16.43 -3.34
N SER A 215 11.41 -15.50 -4.05
CA SER A 215 11.29 -14.11 -3.58
C SER A 215 10.26 -13.94 -2.49
N ILE A 216 9.13 -14.67 -2.54
CA ILE A 216 8.15 -14.65 -1.44
C ILE A 216 8.71 -15.35 -0.20
N GLN A 217 9.50 -16.42 -0.37
CA GLN A 217 10.18 -17.09 0.73
C GLN A 217 11.17 -16.16 1.45
N GLU A 218 11.89 -15.29 0.72
CA GLU A 218 12.78 -14.27 1.30
C GLU A 218 12.02 -13.38 2.29
N VAL A 219 10.87 -12.82 1.88
CA VAL A 219 10.14 -11.84 2.70
C VAL A 219 9.34 -12.51 3.82
N ILE A 220 8.83 -13.72 3.62
CA ILE A 220 8.20 -14.53 4.68
C ILE A 220 9.23 -14.91 5.75
N ALA A 221 10.45 -15.30 5.35
CA ALA A 221 11.52 -15.58 6.31
C ALA A 221 11.85 -14.33 7.14
N ASN A 222 11.94 -13.15 6.53
CA ASN A 222 12.17 -11.89 7.24
C ASN A 222 11.03 -11.57 8.22
N ALA A 223 9.77 -11.71 7.79
CA ALA A 223 8.62 -11.54 8.66
C ALA A 223 8.63 -12.51 9.85
N THR A 224 8.94 -13.78 9.60
CA THR A 224 9.04 -14.82 10.63
C THR A 224 10.13 -14.50 11.68
N ILE A 225 11.32 -14.12 11.21
CA ILE A 225 12.48 -13.85 12.08
C ILE A 225 12.27 -12.59 12.92
N THR A 226 11.63 -11.57 12.35
CA THR A 226 11.47 -10.26 13.01
C THR A 226 10.14 -10.11 13.73
N GLY A 227 9.11 -10.87 13.34
CA GLY A 227 7.73 -10.72 13.80
C GLY A 227 7.06 -9.45 13.25
N ALA A 228 7.57 -8.86 12.16
CA ALA A 228 6.93 -7.75 11.48
C ALA A 228 5.73 -8.24 10.64
N ALA A 229 4.64 -7.48 10.63
CA ALA A 229 3.54 -7.73 9.70
C ALA A 229 4.01 -7.52 8.25
N LEU A 230 3.56 -8.36 7.33
CA LEU A 230 3.95 -8.34 5.93
C LEU A 230 2.75 -8.14 5.02
N HIS A 231 2.84 -7.20 4.10
CA HIS A 231 1.93 -7.05 2.98
C HIS A 231 2.68 -7.27 1.67
N ILE A 232 2.27 -8.27 0.91
CA ILE A 232 2.82 -8.56 -0.42
C ILE A 232 1.98 -7.83 -1.43
N VAL A 233 2.56 -6.82 -2.09
CA VAL A 233 1.81 -5.97 -3.03
C VAL A 233 1.54 -6.72 -4.33
N HIS A 234 0.42 -6.40 -4.99
CA HIS A 234 -0.01 -6.87 -6.31
C HIS A 234 0.45 -8.31 -6.68
N ILE A 235 0.16 -9.28 -5.81
CA ILE A 235 0.64 -10.66 -5.92
C ILE A 235 0.39 -11.28 -7.29
N SER A 236 -0.71 -10.90 -7.97
CA SER A 236 -1.07 -11.37 -9.31
C SER A 236 -0.08 -10.90 -10.38
N SER A 237 0.49 -9.70 -10.24
CA SER A 237 1.43 -9.16 -11.24
C SER A 237 2.84 -9.72 -11.09
N VAL A 238 3.27 -10.02 -9.87
CA VAL A 238 4.58 -10.66 -9.65
C VAL A 238 4.51 -12.17 -9.79
N GLY A 239 3.38 -12.79 -9.47
CA GLY A 239 3.17 -14.24 -9.55
C GLY A 239 3.00 -14.73 -10.98
N LEU A 240 2.29 -13.98 -11.84
CA LEU A 240 1.95 -14.43 -13.19
C LEU A 240 1.32 -15.84 -13.16
N SER A 241 1.94 -16.81 -13.84
CA SER A 241 1.47 -18.21 -13.91
C SER A 241 1.56 -18.98 -12.59
N VAL A 242 2.31 -18.51 -11.61
CA VAL A 242 2.46 -19.15 -10.28
C VAL A 242 1.69 -18.40 -9.16
N THR A 243 0.76 -17.54 -9.53
CA THR A 243 -0.02 -16.77 -8.54
C THR A 243 -0.76 -17.67 -7.54
N GLU A 244 -1.34 -18.79 -8.01
CA GLU A 244 -2.02 -19.76 -7.15
C GLU A 244 -1.07 -20.37 -6.11
N ASP A 245 0.14 -20.74 -6.53
CA ASP A 245 1.16 -21.28 -5.63
C ASP A 245 1.57 -20.25 -4.57
N LEU A 246 1.69 -18.95 -4.96
CA LEU A 246 2.00 -17.88 -4.01
C LEU A 246 0.88 -17.67 -2.99
N LEU A 247 -0.38 -17.75 -3.42
CA LEU A 247 -1.53 -17.62 -2.52
C LEU A 247 -1.59 -18.79 -1.53
N GLU A 248 -1.31 -20.02 -1.97
CA GLU A 248 -1.21 -21.18 -1.08
C GLU A 248 -0.08 -21.01 -0.05
N ILE A 249 1.07 -20.49 -0.45
CA ILE A 249 2.18 -20.19 0.46
C ILE A 249 1.75 -19.16 1.53
N VAL A 250 1.06 -18.08 1.13
CA VAL A 250 0.55 -17.05 2.05
C VAL A 250 -0.48 -17.63 3.01
N GLU A 251 -1.43 -18.42 2.52
CA GLU A 251 -2.44 -19.08 3.35
C GLU A 251 -1.79 -19.99 4.39
N ASN A 252 -0.87 -20.85 3.97
CA ASN A 252 -0.14 -21.76 4.87
C ASN A 252 0.68 -20.98 5.91
N ALA A 253 1.31 -19.87 5.54
CA ALA A 253 2.03 -19.01 6.47
C ALA A 253 1.10 -18.41 7.53
N ASN A 254 -0.08 -17.95 7.13
CA ASN A 254 -1.10 -17.41 8.04
C ASN A 254 -1.68 -18.49 8.97
N LEU A 255 -1.92 -19.71 8.47
CA LEU A 255 -2.32 -20.84 9.29
C LEU A 255 -1.28 -21.21 10.37
N ASN A 256 0.01 -20.91 10.11
CA ASN A 256 1.09 -21.05 11.08
C ASN A 256 1.31 -19.82 11.96
N GLY A 257 0.38 -18.86 11.95
CA GLY A 257 0.33 -17.72 12.87
C GLY A 257 1.12 -16.48 12.43
N LEU A 258 1.53 -16.41 11.17
CA LEU A 258 2.10 -15.18 10.62
C LEU A 258 1.01 -14.17 10.27
N ASP A 259 1.33 -12.89 10.29
CA ASP A 259 0.44 -11.79 9.88
C ASP A 259 0.85 -11.33 8.47
N ILE A 260 0.29 -11.99 7.46
CA ILE A 260 0.58 -11.73 6.05
C ILE A 260 -0.71 -11.42 5.31
N THR A 261 -0.72 -10.29 4.63
CA THR A 261 -1.79 -9.89 3.71
C THR A 261 -1.25 -9.70 2.30
N THR A 262 -2.14 -9.64 1.32
CA THR A 262 -1.78 -9.37 -0.06
C THR A 262 -2.89 -8.62 -0.78
N GLU A 263 -2.58 -8.08 -1.92
CA GLU A 263 -3.51 -7.38 -2.80
C GLU A 263 -3.35 -7.82 -4.26
N CYS A 264 -4.36 -7.56 -5.06
CA CYS A 264 -4.31 -7.67 -6.51
C CYS A 264 -4.99 -6.46 -7.14
N TYR A 265 -4.66 -6.15 -8.38
CA TYR A 265 -5.37 -5.16 -9.17
C TYR A 265 -6.08 -5.80 -10.38
N PRO A 266 -7.21 -5.23 -10.83
CA PRO A 266 -8.05 -5.84 -11.84
C PRO A 266 -7.62 -5.52 -13.29
N TYR A 267 -6.33 -5.30 -13.52
CA TYR A 267 -5.79 -4.96 -14.84
C TYR A 267 -5.02 -6.11 -15.43
N SER A 268 -5.06 -6.25 -16.77
CA SER A 268 -4.36 -7.28 -17.51
C SER A 268 -2.92 -6.91 -17.92
N ALA A 269 -2.43 -5.75 -17.48
CA ALA A 269 -1.09 -5.24 -17.79
C ALA A 269 -0.50 -4.52 -16.59
N GLY A 270 0.82 -4.59 -16.45
CA GLY A 270 1.61 -3.75 -15.55
C GLY A 270 2.28 -2.61 -16.29
N MET A 271 2.71 -1.59 -15.58
CA MET A 271 3.43 -0.44 -16.10
C MET A 271 4.59 -0.07 -15.17
N THR A 272 5.76 0.18 -15.75
CA THR A 272 6.93 0.67 -15.02
C THR A 272 7.80 1.54 -15.93
N LEU A 273 8.83 2.18 -15.36
CA LEU A 273 9.78 2.98 -16.11
C LEU A 273 10.77 2.09 -16.85
N ILE A 274 11.12 2.46 -18.09
CA ILE A 274 12.04 1.69 -18.93
C ILE A 274 13.47 1.65 -18.36
N GLU A 275 13.84 2.62 -17.52
CA GLU A 275 15.13 2.66 -16.84
C GLU A 275 15.20 1.74 -15.60
N SER A 276 14.10 1.08 -15.26
CA SER A 276 14.06 0.23 -14.08
C SER A 276 14.90 -1.04 -14.27
N ALA A 277 15.45 -1.56 -13.18
CA ALA A 277 16.23 -2.80 -13.16
C ALA A 277 15.45 -4.04 -13.66
N ILE A 278 14.14 -3.94 -13.83
CA ILE A 278 13.32 -4.99 -14.47
C ILE A 278 13.80 -5.28 -15.89
N PHE A 279 14.25 -4.24 -16.61
CA PHE A 279 14.71 -4.34 -18.00
C PHE A 279 16.22 -4.53 -18.14
N ASP A 280 16.93 -4.88 -17.06
CA ASP A 280 18.33 -5.27 -17.12
C ASP A 280 18.53 -6.50 -18.02
N GLU A 281 19.80 -6.79 -18.40
CA GLU A 281 20.15 -7.89 -19.27
C GLU A 281 19.44 -9.20 -18.90
N GLY A 282 18.80 -9.84 -19.87
CA GLY A 282 18.05 -11.09 -19.72
C GLY A 282 16.61 -10.91 -19.21
N TRP A 283 16.00 -9.76 -19.39
CA TRP A 283 14.58 -9.54 -19.10
C TRP A 283 13.64 -10.18 -20.16
N GLN A 284 14.15 -10.47 -21.38
CA GLN A 284 13.38 -11.08 -22.50
C GLN A 284 12.93 -12.49 -22.20
#